data_a7beb6f18149ca2cede08565a0bc7e70
#
_entry.id   a7beb6f18149ca2cede08565a0bc7e70
#
_cell.length_a   1.000
_cell.length_b   1.000
_cell.length_c   1.000
_cell.angle_alpha   90.00
_cell.angle_beta   90.00
_cell.angle_gamma   90.00
#
_symmetry.space_group_name_H-M   'P 1'
#
loop_
_entity.id
_entity.type
_entity.pdbx_description
1 polymer ?
#
loop_
_entity_poly.entity_id
_entity_poly.type
_entity_poly.pdbx_seq_one_letter_code
_entity_poly.pdbx_strand_id
1 'polypeptide(L)'
;MAASPELSIMAIPRTSSKTAGIGMTSTRTRDRMLARLREQGIQDEVVISVMADIPRHIFVDEALSIRAYEDVSLPIGYGQTISQPYIVAKMTQILRNGKPLNKVLEIGTGCGYQTAVLSRVSNEVFSLERIRPLVMKARNHLRTLKCTNVKLDHADGSLGLEAYGPFDAIMVTAASSHIPQELVAQLATGGRMVIPVGTSEQVLHLIERTAQGIQKTALEPVKFVPLLGGTALS
;
A
#
# COMPACT_ATOMS: atom_id res chain seq x y z
N MET A 1 -14.53 32.79 2.85
CA MET A 1 -14.82 31.44 2.36
C MET A 1 -13.68 31.06 1.41
N ALA A 2 -12.70 30.31 1.89
CA ALA A 2 -11.59 29.85 1.06
C ALA A 2 -11.99 28.49 0.48
N ALA A 3 -11.99 28.37 -0.84
CA ALA A 3 -12.24 27.12 -1.55
C ALA A 3 -11.14 26.12 -1.21
N SER A 4 -11.54 24.93 -0.75
CA SER A 4 -10.63 23.79 -0.57
C SER A 4 -10.01 23.41 -1.91
N PRO A 5 -8.69 23.15 -2.00
CA PRO A 5 -8.11 22.66 -3.23
C PRO A 5 -8.62 21.23 -3.48
N GLU A 6 -9.45 21.06 -4.50
CA GLU A 6 -9.75 19.75 -5.06
C GLU A 6 -8.44 19.16 -5.56
N LEU A 7 -7.99 18.05 -4.93
CA LEU A 7 -6.93 17.21 -5.48
C LEU A 7 -7.42 16.68 -6.83
N SER A 8 -6.87 17.22 -7.90
CA SER A 8 -7.00 16.63 -9.23
C SER A 8 -6.40 15.23 -9.16
N ILE A 9 -7.24 14.19 -9.17
CA ILE A 9 -6.79 12.82 -9.34
C ILE A 9 -5.99 12.80 -10.64
N MET A 10 -4.67 12.61 -10.56
CA MET A 10 -3.83 12.51 -11.76
C MET A 10 -4.29 11.29 -12.56
N ALA A 11 -5.14 11.54 -13.55
CA ALA A 11 -5.63 10.52 -14.45
C ALA A 11 -4.44 9.85 -15.16
N ILE A 12 -4.34 8.54 -15.04
CA ILE A 12 -3.40 7.76 -15.85
C ILE A 12 -3.82 7.94 -17.31
N PRO A 13 -2.93 8.34 -18.23
CA PRO A 13 -3.25 8.32 -19.66
C PRO A 13 -3.72 6.90 -20.02
N ARG A 14 -4.89 6.79 -20.64
CA ARG A 14 -5.47 5.50 -21.03
C ARG A 14 -4.44 4.70 -21.82
N THR A 15 -3.92 3.74 -21.19
CA THR A 15 -3.17 2.50 -21.42
C THR A 15 -2.56 2.23 -22.79
N SER A 16 -1.25 1.95 -22.78
CA SER A 16 -0.62 1.08 -23.77
C SER A 16 -1.26 -0.32 -23.73
N SER A 17 -1.25 -1.06 -24.83
CA SER A 17 -1.85 -2.41 -24.95
C SER A 17 -1.42 -3.41 -23.87
N LYS A 18 -0.23 -3.24 -23.27
CA LYS A 18 0.30 -4.07 -22.16
C LYS A 18 -0.43 -3.91 -20.83
N THR A 19 -1.13 -2.81 -20.61
CA THR A 19 -1.85 -2.53 -19.34
C THR A 19 -3.35 -2.77 -19.45
N ALA A 20 -3.90 -2.92 -20.66
CA ALA A 20 -5.33 -3.12 -20.89
C ALA A 20 -5.83 -4.52 -20.44
N GLY A 21 -4.97 -5.54 -20.52
CA GLY A 21 -5.33 -6.94 -20.18
C GLY A 21 -6.31 -7.57 -21.18
N ILE A 22 -6.25 -8.89 -21.32
CA ILE A 22 -7.14 -9.71 -22.16
C ILE A 22 -7.65 -10.90 -21.34
N GLY A 23 -8.88 -11.37 -21.58
CA GLY A 23 -9.43 -12.52 -20.88
C GLY A 23 -9.53 -12.29 -19.37
N MET A 24 -8.87 -13.12 -18.57
CA MET A 24 -8.89 -13.05 -17.09
C MET A 24 -8.20 -11.80 -16.51
N THR A 25 -7.45 -11.05 -17.32
CA THR A 25 -6.85 -9.77 -16.92
C THR A 25 -7.63 -8.57 -17.47
N SER A 26 -8.78 -8.80 -18.09
CA SER A 26 -9.63 -7.79 -18.72
C SER A 26 -10.26 -6.83 -17.72
N THR A 27 -10.77 -5.71 -18.23
CA THR A 27 -11.56 -4.74 -17.48
C THR A 27 -12.73 -5.40 -16.76
N ARG A 28 -13.46 -6.32 -17.41
CA ARG A 28 -14.59 -7.04 -16.78
C ARG A 28 -14.18 -7.83 -15.54
N THR A 29 -13.00 -8.47 -15.53
CA THR A 29 -12.50 -9.20 -14.35
C THR A 29 -12.12 -8.23 -13.24
N ARG A 30 -11.55 -7.09 -13.60
CA ARG A 30 -11.24 -5.99 -12.67
C ARG A 30 -12.52 -5.44 -12.04
N ASP A 31 -13.55 -5.18 -12.84
CA ASP A 31 -14.84 -4.67 -12.36
C ASP A 31 -15.49 -5.64 -11.35
N ARG A 32 -15.37 -6.96 -11.55
CA ARG A 32 -15.81 -7.96 -10.58
C ARG A 32 -15.03 -7.89 -9.26
N MET A 33 -13.72 -7.64 -9.32
CA MET A 33 -12.92 -7.40 -8.10
C MET A 33 -13.46 -6.18 -7.36
N LEU A 34 -13.70 -5.06 -8.05
CA LEU A 34 -14.20 -3.83 -7.44
C LEU A 34 -15.60 -3.99 -6.83
N ALA A 35 -16.49 -4.71 -7.51
CA ALA A 35 -17.82 -5.04 -6.96
C ALA A 35 -17.70 -5.82 -5.64
N ARG A 36 -16.84 -6.86 -5.62
CA ARG A 36 -16.57 -7.64 -4.41
C ARG A 36 -15.98 -6.78 -3.28
N LEU A 37 -15.09 -5.84 -3.57
CA LEU A 37 -14.55 -4.94 -2.54
C LEU A 37 -15.65 -4.10 -1.87
N ARG A 38 -16.64 -3.60 -2.65
CA ARG A 38 -17.80 -2.89 -2.11
C ARG A 38 -18.67 -3.80 -1.25
N GLU A 39 -18.92 -5.02 -1.69
CA GLU A 39 -19.67 -6.04 -0.93
C GLU A 39 -18.97 -6.39 0.40
N GLN A 40 -17.64 -6.36 0.42
CA GLN A 40 -16.83 -6.57 1.63
C GLN A 40 -16.72 -5.31 2.53
N GLY A 41 -17.41 -4.22 2.20
CA GLY A 41 -17.50 -3.02 3.04
C GLY A 41 -16.44 -1.95 2.76
N ILE A 42 -15.79 -1.98 1.59
CA ILE A 42 -14.98 -0.84 1.15
C ILE A 42 -15.90 0.26 0.63
N GLN A 43 -15.89 1.42 1.30
CA GLN A 43 -16.79 2.55 1.04
C GLN A 43 -16.06 3.77 0.43
N ASP A 44 -14.72 3.81 0.48
CA ASP A 44 -13.95 4.91 -0.10
C ASP A 44 -13.86 4.76 -1.63
N GLU A 45 -14.76 5.47 -2.35
CA GLU A 45 -14.81 5.42 -3.82
C GLU A 45 -13.54 5.98 -4.48
N VAL A 46 -12.74 6.79 -3.79
CA VAL A 46 -11.43 7.20 -4.30
C VAL A 46 -10.48 6.00 -4.35
N VAL A 47 -10.46 5.18 -3.30
CA VAL A 47 -9.66 3.94 -3.27
C VAL A 47 -10.13 2.98 -4.35
N ILE A 48 -11.44 2.78 -4.49
CA ILE A 48 -12.04 1.95 -5.54
C ILE A 48 -11.62 2.42 -6.94
N SER A 49 -11.74 3.72 -7.21
CA SER A 49 -11.36 4.32 -8.50
C SER A 49 -9.86 4.13 -8.79
N VAL A 50 -9.00 4.37 -7.80
CA VAL A 50 -7.55 4.18 -7.95
C VAL A 50 -7.22 2.71 -8.26
N MET A 51 -7.84 1.76 -7.57
CA MET A 51 -7.62 0.33 -7.83
C MET A 51 -8.22 -0.12 -9.18
N ALA A 52 -9.24 0.57 -9.69
CA ALA A 52 -9.74 0.36 -11.04
C ALA A 52 -8.70 0.73 -12.10
N ASP A 53 -7.94 1.79 -11.88
CA ASP A 53 -6.96 2.31 -12.83
C ASP A 53 -5.63 1.54 -12.82
N ILE A 54 -5.24 0.96 -11.69
CA ILE A 54 -3.96 0.28 -11.55
C ILE A 54 -4.08 -1.19 -11.98
N PRO A 55 -3.39 -1.61 -13.05
CA PRO A 55 -3.49 -2.98 -13.56
C PRO A 55 -2.69 -3.95 -12.68
N ARG A 56 -3.35 -4.55 -11.69
CA ARG A 56 -2.71 -5.42 -10.69
C ARG A 56 -1.95 -6.60 -11.33
N HIS A 57 -2.39 -7.12 -12.46
CA HIS A 57 -1.78 -8.26 -13.14
C HIS A 57 -0.34 -8.03 -13.60
N ILE A 58 0.10 -6.78 -13.80
CA ILE A 58 1.50 -6.51 -14.18
C ILE A 58 2.49 -6.65 -13.01
N PHE A 59 2.00 -6.72 -11.78
CA PHE A 59 2.83 -6.81 -10.57
C PHE A 59 3.13 -8.25 -10.14
N VAL A 60 2.50 -9.23 -10.77
CA VAL A 60 2.72 -10.67 -10.52
C VAL A 60 3.41 -11.31 -11.73
N ASP A 61 3.95 -12.49 -11.53
CA ASP A 61 4.53 -13.25 -12.63
C ASP A 61 3.45 -13.67 -13.63
N GLU A 62 3.81 -13.80 -14.90
CA GLU A 62 2.88 -14.05 -16.01
C GLU A 62 1.98 -15.27 -15.74
N ALA A 63 2.57 -16.35 -15.21
CA ALA A 63 1.83 -17.57 -14.86
C ALA A 63 0.73 -17.34 -13.79
N LEU A 64 0.82 -16.29 -12.99
CA LEU A 64 -0.14 -15.94 -11.95
C LEU A 64 -1.07 -14.79 -12.36
N SER A 65 -0.85 -14.18 -13.51
CA SER A 65 -1.59 -13.00 -13.97
C SER A 65 -3.10 -13.24 -14.07
N ILE A 66 -3.52 -14.46 -14.43
CA ILE A 66 -4.93 -14.88 -14.50
C ILE A 66 -5.63 -14.82 -13.15
N ARG A 67 -4.89 -14.95 -12.03
CA ARG A 67 -5.38 -14.90 -10.66
C ARG A 67 -5.25 -13.53 -10.00
N ALA A 68 -4.66 -12.56 -10.69
CA ALA A 68 -4.31 -11.26 -10.12
C ALA A 68 -5.51 -10.50 -9.53
N TYR A 69 -6.72 -10.75 -10.01
CA TYR A 69 -7.96 -10.10 -9.57
C TYR A 69 -8.81 -10.96 -8.64
N GLU A 70 -8.35 -12.16 -8.26
CA GLU A 70 -8.91 -12.93 -7.15
C GLU A 70 -8.59 -12.23 -5.81
N ASP A 71 -9.43 -12.44 -4.78
CA ASP A 71 -9.17 -11.87 -3.46
C ASP A 71 -8.24 -12.75 -2.64
N VAL A 72 -7.05 -12.96 -3.16
CA VAL A 72 -5.98 -13.77 -2.56
C VAL A 72 -4.63 -13.06 -2.64
N SER A 73 -3.75 -13.39 -1.70
CA SER A 73 -2.33 -13.03 -1.81
C SER A 73 -1.64 -13.96 -2.81
N LEU A 74 -0.68 -13.43 -3.58
CA LEU A 74 0.06 -14.20 -4.58
C LEU A 74 1.57 -14.02 -4.36
N PRO A 75 2.41 -15.05 -4.62
CA PRO A 75 3.84 -14.93 -4.47
C PRO A 75 4.44 -13.96 -5.50
N ILE A 76 5.46 -13.20 -5.07
CA ILE A 76 6.23 -12.26 -5.91
C ILE A 76 7.72 -12.58 -5.94
N GLY A 77 8.10 -13.71 -5.38
CA GLY A 77 9.48 -14.15 -5.18
C GLY A 77 10.03 -13.81 -3.79
N TYR A 78 11.19 -14.32 -3.46
CA TYR A 78 11.92 -14.04 -2.21
C TYR A 78 11.13 -14.32 -0.93
N GLY A 79 10.20 -15.29 -0.96
CA GLY A 79 9.30 -15.59 0.17
C GLY A 79 8.28 -14.48 0.46
N GLN A 80 8.10 -13.50 -0.45
CA GLN A 80 7.19 -12.38 -0.29
C GLN A 80 5.94 -12.54 -1.16
N THR A 81 4.90 -11.76 -0.81
CA THR A 81 3.61 -11.81 -1.51
C THR A 81 3.09 -10.40 -1.82
N ILE A 82 2.32 -10.27 -2.89
CA ILE A 82 1.40 -9.14 -3.06
C ILE A 82 0.16 -9.41 -2.20
N SER A 83 -0.22 -8.47 -1.37
CA SER A 83 -1.41 -8.58 -0.51
C SER A 83 -2.70 -8.73 -1.34
N GLN A 84 -3.69 -9.44 -0.81
CA GLN A 84 -4.99 -9.58 -1.47
C GLN A 84 -5.65 -8.20 -1.68
N PRO A 85 -6.47 -8.05 -2.75
CA PRO A 85 -7.12 -6.77 -3.06
C PRO A 85 -7.89 -6.14 -1.92
N TYR A 86 -8.64 -6.94 -1.15
CA TYR A 86 -9.39 -6.44 0.00
C TYR A 86 -8.48 -5.76 1.03
N ILE A 87 -7.36 -6.39 1.40
CA ILE A 87 -6.42 -5.84 2.39
C ILE A 87 -5.79 -4.53 1.89
N VAL A 88 -5.40 -4.47 0.61
CA VAL A 88 -4.89 -3.21 0.01
C VAL A 88 -5.92 -2.09 0.11
N ALA A 89 -7.17 -2.37 -0.27
CA ALA A 89 -8.26 -1.40 -0.20
C ALA A 89 -8.55 -0.97 1.24
N LYS A 90 -8.66 -1.94 2.15
CA LYS A 90 -8.98 -1.73 3.57
C LYS A 90 -7.94 -0.86 4.26
N MET A 91 -6.66 -1.22 4.14
CA MET A 91 -5.58 -0.46 4.77
C MET A 91 -5.50 0.96 4.20
N THR A 92 -5.66 1.12 2.88
CA THR A 92 -5.65 2.44 2.23
C THR A 92 -6.84 3.29 2.68
N GLN A 93 -8.06 2.73 2.72
CA GLN A 93 -9.26 3.41 3.22
C GLN A 93 -9.10 3.88 4.66
N ILE A 94 -8.56 3.02 5.54
CA ILE A 94 -8.33 3.35 6.95
C ILE A 94 -7.35 4.52 7.07
N LEU A 95 -6.22 4.50 6.34
CA LEU A 95 -5.25 5.60 6.39
C LEU A 95 -5.83 6.90 5.87
N ARG A 96 -6.55 6.86 4.75
CA ARG A 96 -7.18 8.05 4.17
C ARG A 96 -8.25 8.66 5.08
N ASN A 97 -9.04 7.85 5.74
CA ASN A 97 -10.16 8.32 6.58
C ASN A 97 -11.01 9.39 5.86
N GLY A 98 -11.28 9.19 4.57
CA GLY A 98 -12.05 10.10 3.73
C GLY A 98 -11.31 11.39 3.31
N LYS A 99 -10.01 11.53 3.61
CA LYS A 99 -9.22 12.73 3.32
C LYS A 99 -8.05 12.41 2.38
N PRO A 100 -7.58 13.39 1.58
CA PRO A 100 -6.31 13.26 0.88
C PRO A 100 -5.16 13.18 1.88
N LEU A 101 -4.12 12.43 1.52
CA LEU A 101 -2.88 12.33 2.29
C LEU A 101 -1.82 13.25 1.67
N ASN A 102 -1.00 13.88 2.51
CA ASN A 102 0.09 14.70 2.01
C ASN A 102 1.37 13.86 1.89
N LYS A 103 1.87 13.34 3.01
CA LYS A 103 3.13 12.60 3.06
C LYS A 103 2.92 11.21 3.68
N VAL A 104 3.23 10.17 2.93
CA VAL A 104 3.04 8.77 3.35
C VAL A 104 4.38 8.05 3.42
N LEU A 105 4.60 7.28 4.49
CA LEU A 105 5.67 6.29 4.59
C LEU A 105 5.08 4.88 4.43
N GLU A 106 5.63 4.10 3.51
CA GLU A 106 5.33 2.69 3.34
C GLU A 106 6.53 1.83 3.74
N ILE A 107 6.29 0.82 4.57
CA ILE A 107 7.28 -0.18 4.97
C ILE A 107 6.92 -1.51 4.30
N GLY A 108 7.78 -1.99 3.40
CA GLY A 108 7.55 -3.19 2.61
C GLY A 108 6.95 -2.89 1.24
N THR A 109 7.75 -2.34 0.34
CA THR A 109 7.34 -2.04 -1.05
C THR A 109 6.91 -3.29 -1.82
N GLY A 110 7.60 -4.43 -1.61
CA GLY A 110 7.37 -5.65 -2.37
C GLY A 110 7.49 -5.44 -3.87
N CYS A 111 6.45 -5.79 -4.62
CA CYS A 111 6.38 -5.56 -6.07
C CYS A 111 5.99 -4.12 -6.46
N GLY A 112 5.61 -3.27 -5.50
CA GLY A 112 5.21 -1.87 -5.73
C GLY A 112 3.72 -1.65 -6.01
N TYR A 113 2.84 -2.65 -5.84
CA TYR A 113 1.41 -2.48 -6.08
C TYR A 113 0.76 -1.53 -5.07
N GLN A 114 0.97 -1.78 -3.76
CA GLN A 114 0.47 -0.90 -2.70
C GLN A 114 1.07 0.51 -2.84
N THR A 115 2.36 0.61 -3.18
CA THR A 115 3.03 1.89 -3.45
C THR A 115 2.35 2.66 -4.57
N ALA A 116 1.99 1.97 -5.68
CA ALA A 116 1.27 2.58 -6.79
C ALA A 116 -0.12 3.08 -6.37
N VAL A 117 -0.84 2.34 -5.52
CA VAL A 117 -2.12 2.79 -4.94
C VAL A 117 -1.91 4.04 -4.09
N LEU A 118 -0.96 4.02 -3.16
CA LEU A 118 -0.63 5.17 -2.31
C LEU A 118 -0.25 6.40 -3.12
N SER A 119 0.50 6.23 -4.21
CA SER A 119 0.92 7.35 -5.08
C SER A 119 -0.25 8.12 -5.72
N ARG A 120 -1.44 7.51 -5.81
CA ARG A 120 -2.65 8.14 -6.38
C ARG A 120 -3.53 8.81 -5.34
N VAL A 121 -3.31 8.53 -4.06
CA VAL A 121 -4.12 9.06 -2.95
C VAL A 121 -3.33 10.01 -2.04
N SER A 122 -2.07 10.29 -2.39
CA SER A 122 -1.18 11.16 -1.61
C SER A 122 -0.33 12.06 -2.51
N ASN A 123 0.19 13.16 -1.93
CA ASN A 123 1.08 14.07 -2.65
C ASN A 123 2.50 13.48 -2.77
N GLU A 124 2.99 12.78 -1.74
CA GLU A 124 4.34 12.22 -1.71
C GLU A 124 4.34 10.88 -0.97
N VAL A 125 5.02 9.88 -1.55
CA VAL A 125 5.20 8.54 -0.96
C VAL A 125 6.69 8.26 -0.79
N PHE A 126 7.08 7.89 0.42
CA PHE A 126 8.36 7.27 0.73
C PHE A 126 8.12 5.79 0.95
N SER A 127 8.82 4.93 0.25
CA SER A 127 8.63 3.48 0.36
C SER A 127 9.96 2.79 0.57
N LEU A 128 10.03 1.94 1.61
CA LEU A 128 11.23 1.23 2.02
C LEU A 128 11.07 -0.26 1.77
N GLU A 129 12.07 -0.86 1.13
CA GLU A 129 12.13 -2.30 0.89
C GLU A 129 13.51 -2.84 1.28
N ARG A 130 13.52 -3.91 2.08
CA ARG A 130 14.76 -4.53 2.55
C ARG A 130 15.40 -5.48 1.53
N ILE A 131 14.66 -5.96 0.54
CA ILE A 131 15.10 -6.94 -0.46
C ILE A 131 15.43 -6.22 -1.76
N ARG A 132 16.72 -6.10 -2.07
CA ARG A 132 17.21 -5.32 -3.22
C ARG A 132 16.59 -5.71 -4.57
N PRO A 133 16.45 -7.00 -4.94
CA PRO A 133 15.77 -7.38 -6.18
C PRO A 133 14.32 -6.90 -6.28
N LEU A 134 13.58 -6.86 -5.16
CA LEU A 134 12.21 -6.33 -5.13
C LEU A 134 12.20 -4.81 -5.35
N VAL A 135 13.15 -4.06 -4.78
CA VAL A 135 13.32 -2.62 -5.08
C VAL A 135 13.45 -2.39 -6.58
N MET A 136 14.26 -3.20 -7.28
CA MET A 136 14.45 -3.07 -8.73
C MET A 136 13.18 -3.40 -9.51
N LYS A 137 12.47 -4.47 -9.12
CA LYS A 137 11.17 -4.87 -9.72
C LYS A 137 10.13 -3.77 -9.52
N ALA A 138 9.96 -3.27 -8.30
CA ALA A 138 9.04 -2.21 -7.96
C ALA A 138 9.34 -0.90 -8.73
N ARG A 139 10.61 -0.50 -8.81
CA ARG A 139 11.03 0.70 -9.55
C ARG A 139 10.62 0.64 -11.03
N ASN A 140 10.73 -0.52 -11.66
CA ASN A 140 10.30 -0.72 -13.03
C ASN A 140 8.78 -0.60 -13.20
N HIS A 141 7.99 -1.20 -12.29
CA HIS A 141 6.53 -1.09 -12.31
C HIS A 141 6.08 0.35 -12.11
N LEU A 142 6.61 1.03 -11.08
CA LEU A 142 6.26 2.42 -10.76
C LEU A 142 6.61 3.38 -11.90
N ARG A 143 7.75 3.17 -12.57
CA ARG A 143 8.14 3.93 -13.77
C ARG A 143 7.17 3.69 -14.93
N THR A 144 6.76 2.46 -15.18
CA THR A 144 5.78 2.10 -16.21
C THR A 144 4.45 2.79 -15.98
N LEU A 145 4.03 2.92 -14.71
CA LEU A 145 2.79 3.58 -14.30
C LEU A 145 2.94 5.10 -14.10
N LYS A 146 4.13 5.65 -14.38
CA LYS A 146 4.44 7.08 -14.21
C LYS A 146 4.12 7.60 -12.80
N CYS A 147 4.46 6.82 -11.76
CA CYS A 147 4.35 7.26 -10.38
C CYS A 147 5.55 8.17 -10.04
N THR A 148 5.42 9.47 -10.31
CA THR A 148 6.53 10.45 -10.19
C THR A 148 6.71 11.01 -8.78
N ASN A 149 5.75 10.80 -7.90
CA ASN A 149 5.73 11.27 -6.51
C ASN A 149 6.20 10.22 -5.50
N VAL A 150 6.88 9.16 -5.96
CA VAL A 150 7.39 8.07 -5.12
C VAL A 150 8.90 8.15 -4.98
N LYS A 151 9.39 8.14 -3.74
CA LYS A 151 10.79 7.93 -3.37
C LYS A 151 10.93 6.52 -2.81
N LEU A 152 11.66 5.67 -3.54
CA LEU A 152 11.83 4.26 -3.22
C LEU A 152 13.28 3.98 -2.85
N ASP A 153 13.51 3.47 -1.63
CA ASP A 153 14.84 3.16 -1.10
C ASP A 153 15.00 1.71 -0.64
N HIS A 154 16.23 1.21 -0.80
CA HIS A 154 16.66 -0.08 -0.26
C HIS A 154 17.14 0.13 1.18
N ALA A 155 16.30 -0.15 2.16
CA ALA A 155 16.57 0.13 3.56
C ALA A 155 15.87 -0.82 4.52
N ASP A 156 16.31 -0.81 5.78
CA ASP A 156 15.59 -1.43 6.90
C ASP A 156 14.40 -0.56 7.28
N GLY A 157 13.20 -1.04 6.98
CA GLY A 157 11.97 -0.31 7.26
C GLY A 157 11.57 -0.27 8.74
N SER A 158 12.15 -1.11 9.62
CA SER A 158 11.81 -1.12 11.04
C SER A 158 12.17 0.19 11.75
N LEU A 159 13.18 0.89 11.23
CA LEU A 159 13.63 2.19 11.74
C LEU A 159 12.84 3.38 11.18
N GLY A 160 12.02 3.14 10.16
CA GLY A 160 11.33 4.21 9.44
C GLY A 160 12.28 5.09 8.61
N LEU A 161 11.94 6.37 8.48
CA LEU A 161 12.68 7.35 7.69
C LEU A 161 12.62 8.74 8.34
N GLU A 162 13.20 8.88 9.52
CA GLU A 162 13.09 10.04 10.40
C GLU A 162 13.45 11.35 9.70
N ALA A 163 14.49 11.33 8.83
CA ALA A 163 14.97 12.51 8.12
C ALA A 163 13.89 13.17 7.22
N TYR A 164 12.83 12.45 6.86
CA TYR A 164 11.74 12.94 6.03
C TYR A 164 10.41 13.07 6.79
N GLY A 165 10.39 12.68 8.07
CA GLY A 165 9.21 12.85 8.94
C GLY A 165 8.90 14.31 9.24
N PRO A 166 7.79 14.60 9.92
CA PRO A 166 6.74 13.64 10.27
C PRO A 166 5.85 13.25 9.07
N PHE A 167 5.17 12.10 9.19
CA PHE A 167 4.29 11.54 8.15
C PHE A 167 2.82 11.63 8.56
N ASP A 168 1.95 11.99 7.63
CA ASP A 168 0.49 11.99 7.85
C ASP A 168 -0.06 10.56 7.94
N ALA A 169 0.59 9.65 7.21
CA ALA A 169 0.23 8.25 7.23
C ALA A 169 1.46 7.34 7.17
N ILE A 170 1.42 6.23 7.90
CA ILE A 170 2.41 5.16 7.82
C ILE A 170 1.69 3.85 7.52
N MET A 171 2.05 3.18 6.44
CA MET A 171 1.56 1.87 6.06
C MET A 171 2.64 0.83 6.27
N VAL A 172 2.38 -0.18 7.09
CA VAL A 172 3.31 -1.31 7.28
C VAL A 172 2.68 -2.56 6.67
N THR A 173 3.35 -3.11 5.65
CA THR A 173 2.85 -4.26 4.88
C THR A 173 3.52 -5.58 5.27
N ALA A 174 4.12 -5.63 6.44
CA ALA A 174 4.70 -6.82 7.06
C ALA A 174 4.33 -6.86 8.56
N ALA A 175 4.18 -8.05 9.13
CA ALA A 175 3.77 -8.21 10.52
C ALA A 175 4.92 -8.02 11.49
N SER A 176 4.76 -7.12 12.46
CA SER A 176 5.69 -6.93 13.56
C SER A 176 5.21 -7.67 14.80
N SER A 177 6.13 -8.18 15.62
CA SER A 177 5.78 -8.79 16.91
C SER A 177 5.20 -7.78 17.93
N HIS A 178 5.46 -6.50 17.73
CA HIS A 178 5.01 -5.38 18.56
C HIS A 178 4.87 -4.13 17.70
N ILE A 179 4.29 -3.07 18.23
CA ILE A 179 4.18 -1.76 17.56
C ILE A 179 5.54 -1.05 17.70
N PRO A 180 6.28 -0.82 16.59
CA PRO A 180 7.59 -0.15 16.63
C PRO A 180 7.45 1.31 17.07
N GLN A 181 8.12 1.69 18.16
CA GLN A 181 8.05 3.05 18.70
C GLN A 181 8.72 4.07 17.76
N GLU A 182 9.72 3.63 17.01
CA GLU A 182 10.43 4.40 15.98
C GLU A 182 9.46 4.91 14.91
N LEU A 183 8.52 4.06 14.47
CA LEU A 183 7.50 4.45 13.50
C LEU A 183 6.43 5.35 14.11
N VAL A 184 6.01 5.06 15.36
CA VAL A 184 5.03 5.89 16.08
C VAL A 184 5.56 7.31 16.29
N ALA A 185 6.86 7.47 16.62
CA ALA A 185 7.50 8.76 16.79
C ALA A 185 7.49 9.61 15.51
N GLN A 186 7.50 8.98 14.34
CA GLN A 186 7.50 9.65 13.03
C GLN A 186 6.10 10.02 12.51
N LEU A 187 5.01 9.68 13.23
CA LEU A 187 3.68 10.15 12.89
C LEU A 187 3.52 11.65 13.20
N ALA A 188 2.89 12.38 12.29
CA ALA A 188 2.42 13.73 12.55
C ALA A 188 1.28 13.72 13.57
N THR A 189 1.04 14.84 14.25
CA THR A 189 -0.19 15.02 15.06
C THR A 189 -1.41 14.97 14.13
N GLY A 190 -2.38 14.10 14.43
CA GLY A 190 -3.48 13.77 13.53
C GLY A 190 -3.15 12.68 12.52
N GLY A 191 -1.89 12.21 12.49
CA GLY A 191 -1.44 11.14 11.60
C GLY A 191 -1.90 9.76 12.04
N ARG A 192 -1.92 8.82 11.09
CA ARG A 192 -2.44 7.47 11.25
C ARG A 192 -1.43 6.43 10.75
N MET A 193 -1.28 5.34 11.48
CA MET A 193 -0.50 4.18 11.03
C MET A 193 -1.38 2.94 11.04
N VAL A 194 -1.27 2.15 9.98
CA VAL A 194 -1.89 0.82 9.90
C VAL A 194 -0.78 -0.22 9.83
N ILE A 195 -0.83 -1.18 10.76
CA ILE A 195 0.23 -2.17 10.96
C ILE A 195 -0.35 -3.52 11.39
N PRO A 196 0.05 -4.64 10.77
CA PRO A 196 -0.19 -5.98 11.31
C PRO A 196 0.70 -6.24 12.53
N VAL A 197 0.12 -6.68 13.64
CA VAL A 197 0.86 -6.99 14.87
C VAL A 197 0.57 -8.43 15.30
N GLY A 198 1.61 -9.18 15.60
CA GLY A 198 1.57 -10.56 16.04
C GLY A 198 2.56 -11.43 15.29
N THR A 199 2.66 -12.69 15.70
CA THR A 199 3.55 -13.71 15.11
C THR A 199 2.71 -14.84 14.48
N SER A 200 2.25 -15.82 15.25
CA SER A 200 1.35 -16.89 14.82
C SER A 200 -0.08 -16.39 14.56
N GLU A 201 -0.57 -15.56 15.45
CA GLU A 201 -1.83 -14.83 15.31
C GLU A 201 -1.52 -13.35 15.11
N GLN A 202 -2.06 -12.78 14.04
CA GLN A 202 -1.81 -11.39 13.67
C GLN A 202 -3.12 -10.64 13.60
N VAL A 203 -3.12 -9.43 14.15
CA VAL A 203 -4.26 -8.51 14.09
C VAL A 203 -3.81 -7.20 13.44
N LEU A 204 -4.60 -6.70 12.51
CA LEU A 204 -4.39 -5.37 11.95
C LEU A 204 -4.71 -4.32 13.01
N HIS A 205 -3.82 -3.38 13.22
CA HIS A 205 -4.00 -2.29 14.17
C HIS A 205 -3.99 -0.94 13.45
N LEU A 206 -4.86 -0.06 13.93
CA LEU A 206 -4.81 1.37 13.65
C LEU A 206 -4.16 2.08 14.85
N ILE A 207 -3.15 2.87 14.57
CA ILE A 207 -2.48 3.76 15.54
C ILE A 207 -2.73 5.19 15.10
N GLU A 208 -3.25 6.01 15.99
CA GLU A 208 -3.53 7.42 15.73
C GLU A 208 -2.75 8.29 16.72
N ARG A 209 -2.03 9.28 16.19
CA ARG A 209 -1.37 10.29 17.04
C ARG A 209 -2.29 11.49 17.16
N THR A 210 -2.89 11.64 18.32
CA THR A 210 -3.77 12.77 18.66
C THR A 210 -3.04 13.83 19.49
N ALA A 211 -3.66 14.98 19.71
CA ALA A 211 -3.14 16.00 20.62
C ALA A 211 -3.04 15.50 22.07
N GLN A 212 -3.83 14.47 22.44
CA GLN A 212 -3.87 13.88 23.77
C GLN A 212 -2.94 12.67 23.92
N GLY A 213 -2.29 12.22 22.85
CA GLY A 213 -1.38 11.08 22.86
C GLY A 213 -1.68 10.05 21.78
N ILE A 214 -1.18 8.85 21.98
CA ILE A 214 -1.31 7.74 21.02
C ILE A 214 -2.53 6.90 21.35
N GLN A 215 -3.42 6.72 20.39
CA GLN A 215 -4.56 5.80 20.45
C GLN A 215 -4.26 4.56 19.60
N LYS A 216 -4.70 3.38 20.10
CA LYS A 216 -4.49 2.09 19.43
C LYS A 216 -5.83 1.36 19.36
N THR A 217 -6.20 0.94 18.13
CA THR A 217 -7.43 0.19 17.89
C THR A 217 -7.08 -1.11 17.16
N ALA A 218 -7.46 -2.24 17.75
CA ALA A 218 -7.41 -3.52 17.07
C ALA A 218 -8.58 -3.62 16.07
N LEU A 219 -8.32 -4.06 14.85
CA LEU A 219 -9.29 -4.11 13.77
C LEU A 219 -9.73 -5.55 13.48
N GLU A 220 -9.01 -6.26 12.62
CA GLU A 220 -9.38 -7.59 12.15
C GLU A 220 -8.18 -8.52 12.08
N PRO A 221 -8.38 -9.85 12.17
CA PRO A 221 -7.32 -10.83 11.96
C PRO A 221 -6.78 -10.75 10.53
N VAL A 222 -5.46 -10.87 10.39
CA VAL A 222 -4.75 -10.80 9.10
C VAL A 222 -3.62 -11.80 9.04
N LYS A 223 -3.03 -11.99 7.86
CA LYS A 223 -1.84 -12.82 7.67
C LYS A 223 -0.86 -12.14 6.73
N PHE A 224 0.25 -11.70 7.29
CA PHE A 224 1.35 -11.06 6.58
C PHE A 224 2.67 -11.82 6.78
N VAL A 225 3.61 -11.58 5.87
CA VAL A 225 5.02 -11.96 6.06
C VAL A 225 5.61 -11.20 7.25
N PRO A 226 6.61 -11.73 7.95
CA PRO A 226 7.20 -11.05 9.09
C PRO A 226 7.98 -9.80 8.69
N LEU A 227 7.88 -8.75 9.51
CA LEU A 227 8.76 -7.59 9.44
C LEU A 227 10.14 -7.98 10.01
N LEU A 228 11.13 -8.02 9.15
CA LEU A 228 12.50 -8.39 9.51
C LEU A 228 13.41 -7.16 9.44
N GLY A 229 14.27 -7.02 10.43
CA GLY A 229 15.32 -5.99 10.42
C GLY A 229 16.45 -6.28 9.43
N GLY A 230 17.24 -5.25 9.16
CA GLY A 230 18.36 -5.30 8.22
C GLY A 230 17.93 -5.36 6.75
N THR A 231 18.90 -5.30 5.84
CA THR A 231 18.70 -5.38 4.39
C THR A 231 19.18 -6.72 3.83
N ALA A 232 18.63 -7.13 2.68
CA ALA A 232 19.01 -8.33 1.95
C ALA A 232 19.39 -7.97 0.50
N LEU A 233 20.50 -8.55 0.03
CA LEU A 233 21.04 -8.31 -1.33
C LEU A 233 20.50 -9.33 -2.35
N SER A 234 20.01 -10.47 -1.89
CA SER A 234 19.48 -11.59 -2.69
C SER A 234 18.29 -12.25 -1.98
#